data_9b541ff3371ad7ff17226a21d2a10b28
#
_entry.id   9b541ff3371ad7ff17226a21d2a10b28
#
_cell.length_a   1.000
_cell.length_b   1.000
_cell.length_c   1.000
_cell.angle_alpha   90.00
_cell.angle_beta   90.00
_cell.angle_gamma   90.00
#
_symmetry.space_group_name_H-M   'P 1'
#
loop_
_entity.id
_entity.type
_entity.pdbx_description
1 polymer ?
#
loop_
_entity_poly.entity_id
_entity_poly.type
_entity_poly.pdbx_seq_one_letter_code
_entity_poly.pdbx_strand_id
1 'polypeptide(L)'
;MTLDPNSLENKPDPRISGRHLLLFVVICPAAIAAGVWLQRETVAGADMMALLLVFFGGALVAVILAAAPLGRWAWPALGFRPTGWRPLVLGPLAALAVSVAVSQLGIEPEAMKQALEFGRDPAKLAFSLFVIAILAPIVEELVFRGLLYGWLESRWSASVAFLVSSLAFAAAHWEPAHIILVVPLGFLFGWLRLRTNSLWPPLIAHAANNGVAVLAAALLG
;
A
#
# COMPACT_ATOMS: atom_id res chain seq x y z
N MET A 1 -27.30 5.55 40.89
CA MET A 1 -26.33 4.70 40.18
C MET A 1 -25.21 5.62 39.68
N THR A 2 -24.23 5.86 40.56
CA THR A 2 -23.10 6.76 40.31
C THR A 2 -22.13 6.00 39.38
N LEU A 3 -21.93 6.52 38.16
CA LEU A 3 -20.91 6.02 37.28
C LEU A 3 -19.55 6.28 37.92
N ASP A 4 -18.74 5.23 38.07
CA ASP A 4 -17.37 5.30 38.56
C ASP A 4 -16.54 6.15 37.58
N PRO A 5 -15.98 7.32 38.03
CA PRO A 5 -15.15 8.15 37.16
C PRO A 5 -13.90 7.45 36.63
N ASN A 6 -13.42 6.41 37.33
CA ASN A 6 -12.24 5.61 36.91
C ASN A 6 -12.54 4.60 35.83
N SER A 7 -13.81 4.34 35.47
CA SER A 7 -14.17 3.43 34.37
C SER A 7 -13.82 3.97 32.99
N LEU A 8 -13.41 5.26 32.88
CA LEU A 8 -12.99 5.89 31.62
C LEU A 8 -11.48 5.89 31.42
N GLU A 9 -10.69 5.55 32.45
CA GLU A 9 -9.22 5.69 32.44
C GLU A 9 -8.48 4.55 31.76
N ASN A 10 -9.15 3.45 31.37
CA ASN A 10 -8.51 2.25 30.82
C ASN A 10 -9.01 1.89 29.42
N LYS A 11 -9.41 2.86 28.59
CA LYS A 11 -9.64 2.58 27.16
C LYS A 11 -8.29 2.46 26.47
N PRO A 12 -7.98 1.31 25.85
CA PRO A 12 -6.74 1.18 25.09
C PRO A 12 -6.71 2.29 24.04
N ASP A 13 -5.59 3.02 24.00
CA ASP A 13 -5.36 4.03 22.98
C ASP A 13 -5.27 3.33 21.61
N PRO A 14 -6.23 3.54 20.69
CA PRO A 14 -6.31 2.80 19.44
C PRO A 14 -5.31 3.30 18.39
N ARG A 15 -4.19 3.89 18.82
CA ARG A 15 -3.17 4.41 17.89
C ARG A 15 -2.13 3.36 17.54
N ILE A 16 -1.63 3.45 16.31
CA ILE A 16 -0.45 2.68 15.88
C ILE A 16 0.76 3.17 16.68
N SER A 17 1.49 2.24 17.29
CA SER A 17 2.69 2.49 18.08
C SER A 17 3.91 1.83 17.45
N GLY A 18 5.12 2.18 17.92
CA GLY A 18 6.38 1.60 17.45
C GLY A 18 6.44 0.07 17.53
N ARG A 19 5.74 -0.54 18.50
CA ARG A 19 5.68 -2.02 18.60
C ARG A 19 4.95 -2.67 17.43
N HIS A 20 3.89 -2.04 16.90
CA HIS A 20 3.18 -2.56 15.72
C HIS A 20 4.07 -2.49 14.48
N LEU A 21 4.82 -1.40 14.33
CA LEU A 21 5.81 -1.28 13.27
C LEU A 21 6.94 -2.30 13.43
N LEU A 22 7.45 -2.50 14.64
CA LEU A 22 8.46 -3.51 14.92
C LEU A 22 7.96 -4.92 14.61
N LEU A 23 6.73 -5.26 15.01
CA LEU A 23 6.11 -6.54 14.67
C LEU A 23 6.05 -6.73 13.16
N PHE A 24 5.62 -5.70 12.40
CA PHE A 24 5.59 -5.76 10.96
C PHE A 24 6.99 -6.01 10.38
N VAL A 25 8.01 -5.26 10.80
CA VAL A 25 9.40 -5.39 10.31
C VAL A 25 9.99 -6.77 10.59
N VAL A 26 9.59 -7.42 11.69
CA VAL A 26 10.05 -8.78 12.04
C VAL A 26 9.26 -9.85 11.29
N ILE A 27 7.92 -9.73 11.24
CA ILE A 27 7.06 -10.75 10.65
C ILE A 27 7.13 -10.74 9.13
N CYS A 28 7.24 -9.57 8.48
CA CYS A 28 7.17 -9.46 7.03
C CYS A 28 8.28 -10.25 6.31
N PRO A 29 9.57 -10.09 6.65
CA PRO A 29 10.63 -10.91 6.03
C PRO A 29 10.45 -12.41 6.30
N ALA A 30 10.00 -12.80 7.49
CA ALA A 30 9.77 -14.20 7.84
C ALA A 30 8.61 -14.80 7.03
N ALA A 31 7.51 -14.07 6.86
CA ALA A 31 6.36 -14.51 6.06
C ALA A 31 6.73 -14.64 4.57
N ILE A 32 7.49 -13.68 4.03
CA ILE A 32 7.99 -13.74 2.65
C ILE A 32 8.95 -14.92 2.47
N ALA A 33 9.90 -15.11 3.38
CA ALA A 33 10.86 -16.21 3.32
C ALA A 33 10.16 -17.58 3.39
N ALA A 34 9.17 -17.73 4.27
CA ALA A 34 8.35 -18.94 4.34
C ALA A 34 7.57 -19.19 3.04
N GLY A 35 6.97 -18.17 2.46
CA GLY A 35 6.26 -18.26 1.19
C GLY A 35 7.18 -18.68 0.03
N VAL A 36 8.37 -18.07 -0.07
CA VAL A 36 9.39 -18.43 -1.07
C VAL A 36 9.86 -19.86 -0.88
N TRP A 37 10.06 -20.30 0.36
CA TRP A 37 10.46 -21.68 0.66
C TRP A 37 9.39 -22.69 0.25
N LEU A 38 8.13 -22.43 0.59
CA LEU A 38 7.00 -23.28 0.18
C LEU A 38 6.85 -23.36 -1.34
N GLN A 39 7.06 -22.23 -2.03
CA GLN A 39 6.97 -22.18 -3.50
C GLN A 39 8.06 -23.02 -4.17
N ARG A 40 9.28 -23.09 -3.64
CA ARG A 40 10.36 -23.92 -4.19
C ARG A 40 10.03 -25.41 -4.20
N GLU A 41 9.23 -25.86 -3.24
CA GLU A 41 8.77 -27.26 -3.14
C GLU A 41 7.63 -27.58 -4.13
N THR A 42 6.87 -26.57 -4.58
CA THR A 42 5.63 -26.77 -5.34
C THR A 42 5.74 -26.42 -6.83
N VAL A 43 6.65 -25.54 -7.23
CA VAL A 43 6.78 -25.04 -8.60
C VAL A 43 8.24 -25.11 -9.06
N ALA A 44 8.49 -25.94 -10.07
CA ALA A 44 9.78 -25.99 -10.76
C ALA A 44 9.99 -24.73 -11.62
N GLY A 45 10.63 -23.71 -11.02
CA GLY A 45 10.89 -22.41 -11.65
C GLY A 45 10.00 -21.29 -11.06
N ALA A 46 10.63 -20.32 -10.39
CA ALA A 46 9.91 -19.21 -9.80
C ALA A 46 9.40 -18.27 -10.91
N ASP A 47 8.10 -18.32 -11.20
CA ASP A 47 7.42 -17.34 -12.03
C ASP A 47 7.39 -15.99 -11.27
N MET A 48 7.73 -14.89 -11.96
CA MET A 48 7.70 -13.52 -11.37
C MET A 48 6.36 -13.22 -10.70
N MET A 49 5.26 -13.63 -11.30
CA MET A 49 3.92 -13.42 -10.76
C MET A 49 3.69 -14.16 -9.44
N ALA A 50 4.17 -15.39 -9.32
CA ALA A 50 4.11 -16.15 -8.08
C ALA A 50 4.98 -15.51 -6.98
N LEU A 51 6.14 -14.95 -7.33
CA LEU A 51 6.98 -14.20 -6.40
C LEU A 51 6.31 -12.91 -5.91
N LEU A 52 5.66 -12.15 -6.80
CA LEU A 52 4.90 -10.96 -6.43
C LEU A 52 3.74 -11.31 -5.48
N LEU A 53 3.03 -12.41 -5.76
CA LEU A 53 1.94 -12.88 -4.89
C LEU A 53 2.47 -13.25 -3.49
N VAL A 54 3.59 -13.96 -3.42
CA VAL A 54 4.24 -14.32 -2.15
C VAL A 54 4.71 -13.07 -1.41
N PHE A 55 5.30 -12.11 -2.10
CA PHE A 55 5.79 -10.86 -1.52
C PHE A 55 4.62 -10.05 -0.92
N PHE A 56 3.62 -9.70 -1.72
CA PHE A 56 2.49 -8.91 -1.26
C PHE A 56 1.58 -9.69 -0.31
N GLY A 57 1.36 -10.98 -0.54
CA GLY A 57 0.62 -11.84 0.38
C GLY A 57 1.27 -11.96 1.75
N GLY A 58 2.59 -12.18 1.78
CA GLY A 58 3.37 -12.21 3.03
C GLY A 58 3.36 -10.88 3.77
N ALA A 59 3.49 -9.76 3.04
CA ALA A 59 3.40 -8.43 3.63
C ALA A 59 1.99 -8.12 4.16
N LEU A 60 0.92 -8.56 3.48
CA LEU A 60 -0.46 -8.44 3.97
C LEU A 60 -0.66 -9.20 5.28
N VAL A 61 -0.21 -10.45 5.34
CA VAL A 61 -0.25 -11.25 6.58
C VAL A 61 0.50 -10.54 7.70
N ALA A 62 1.68 -10.00 7.42
CA ALA A 62 2.47 -9.27 8.40
C ALA A 62 1.76 -8.02 8.94
N VAL A 63 1.08 -7.25 8.07
CA VAL A 63 0.27 -6.09 8.51
C VAL A 63 -0.88 -6.52 9.40
N ILE A 64 -1.62 -7.57 9.00
CA ILE A 64 -2.75 -8.09 9.78
C ILE A 64 -2.29 -8.55 11.16
N LEU A 65 -1.21 -9.32 11.24
CA LEU A 65 -0.65 -9.80 12.50
C LEU A 65 -0.08 -8.66 13.35
N ALA A 66 0.58 -7.68 12.75
CA ALA A 66 1.09 -6.50 13.45
C ALA A 66 -0.04 -5.64 14.05
N ALA A 67 -1.18 -5.52 13.36
CA ALA A 67 -2.34 -4.77 13.84
C ALA A 67 -3.27 -5.57 14.76
N ALA A 68 -3.17 -6.91 14.78
CA ALA A 68 -4.04 -7.80 15.56
C ALA A 68 -4.15 -7.45 17.06
N PRO A 69 -3.08 -6.97 17.75
CA PRO A 69 -3.18 -6.57 19.16
C PRO A 69 -4.17 -5.43 19.43
N LEU A 70 -4.55 -4.65 18.40
CA LEU A 70 -5.56 -3.59 18.50
C LEU A 70 -7.00 -4.12 18.49
N GLY A 71 -7.22 -5.39 18.15
CA GLY A 71 -8.54 -6.03 18.11
C GLY A 71 -9.50 -5.26 17.17
N ARG A 72 -10.71 -4.94 17.66
CA ARG A 72 -11.71 -4.17 16.89
C ARG A 72 -11.27 -2.77 16.44
N TRP A 73 -10.21 -2.25 17.02
CA TRP A 73 -9.67 -0.92 16.70
C TRP A 73 -8.62 -0.94 15.59
N ALA A 74 -8.19 -2.12 15.13
CA ALA A 74 -7.16 -2.27 14.11
C ALA A 74 -7.47 -1.47 12.82
N TRP A 75 -8.66 -1.65 12.26
CA TRP A 75 -9.06 -0.96 11.03
C TRP A 75 -9.16 0.57 11.20
N PRO A 76 -9.84 1.12 12.22
CA PRO A 76 -9.84 2.56 12.48
C PRO A 76 -8.44 3.12 12.75
N ALA A 77 -7.56 2.38 13.44
CA ALA A 77 -6.19 2.81 13.72
C ALA A 77 -5.33 2.85 12.46
N LEU A 78 -5.51 1.91 11.52
CA LEU A 78 -4.88 1.91 10.21
C LEU A 78 -5.43 3.01 9.28
N GLY A 79 -6.53 3.67 9.66
CA GLY A 79 -7.10 4.77 8.90
C GLY A 79 -8.33 4.42 8.07
N PHE A 80 -8.90 3.23 8.20
CA PHE A 80 -10.19 2.91 7.58
C PHE A 80 -11.32 3.66 8.28
N ARG A 81 -11.53 4.91 7.88
CA ARG A 81 -12.52 5.83 8.44
C ARG A 81 -13.45 6.33 7.33
N PRO A 82 -14.72 6.61 7.64
CA PRO A 82 -15.63 7.22 6.67
C PRO A 82 -15.07 8.52 6.11
N THR A 83 -15.33 8.78 4.84
CA THR A 83 -14.97 10.02 4.16
C THR A 83 -16.07 10.43 3.18
N GLY A 84 -16.06 11.69 2.74
CA GLY A 84 -16.97 12.16 1.70
C GLY A 84 -16.66 11.52 0.34
N TRP A 85 -17.65 11.55 -0.57
CA TRP A 85 -17.51 10.95 -1.90
C TRP A 85 -16.51 11.69 -2.81
N ARG A 86 -16.33 13.02 -2.62
CA ARG A 86 -15.46 13.84 -3.48
C ARG A 86 -14.02 13.32 -3.56
N PRO A 87 -13.30 13.05 -2.45
CA PRO A 87 -11.95 12.52 -2.55
C PRO A 87 -11.88 11.09 -3.11
N LEU A 88 -12.98 10.31 -3.04
CA LEU A 88 -13.04 8.97 -3.65
C LEU A 88 -13.14 9.04 -5.19
N VAL A 89 -13.61 10.14 -5.76
CA VAL A 89 -13.69 10.35 -7.21
C VAL A 89 -12.55 11.22 -7.72
N LEU A 90 -12.27 12.34 -7.04
CA LEU A 90 -11.22 13.27 -7.48
C LEU A 90 -9.81 12.73 -7.25
N GLY A 91 -9.60 11.87 -6.25
CA GLY A 91 -8.32 11.21 -6.00
C GLY A 91 -7.84 10.37 -7.17
N PRO A 92 -8.64 9.41 -7.68
CA PRO A 92 -8.32 8.65 -8.89
C PRO A 92 -8.05 9.51 -10.11
N LEU A 93 -8.89 10.52 -10.37
CA LEU A 93 -8.70 11.43 -11.50
C LEU A 93 -7.38 12.20 -11.40
N ALA A 94 -7.04 12.68 -10.20
CA ALA A 94 -5.76 13.34 -9.95
C ALA A 94 -4.58 12.38 -10.12
N ALA A 95 -4.69 11.13 -9.66
CA ALA A 95 -3.64 10.13 -9.82
C ALA A 95 -3.38 9.83 -11.30
N LEU A 96 -4.42 9.66 -12.10
CA LEU A 96 -4.31 9.45 -13.54
C LEU A 96 -3.69 10.68 -14.24
N ALA A 97 -4.09 11.90 -13.86
CA ALA A 97 -3.50 13.12 -14.41
C ALA A 97 -2.02 13.24 -14.08
N VAL A 98 -1.62 12.91 -12.85
CA VAL A 98 -0.20 12.85 -12.44
C VAL A 98 0.55 11.80 -13.25
N SER A 99 0.01 10.59 -13.40
CA SER A 99 0.62 9.52 -14.20
C SER A 99 0.82 9.93 -15.67
N VAL A 100 -0.18 10.54 -16.29
CA VAL A 100 -0.05 11.06 -17.66
C VAL A 100 1.03 12.15 -17.74
N ALA A 101 1.10 13.07 -16.77
CA ALA A 101 2.13 14.10 -16.76
C ALA A 101 3.54 13.50 -16.60
N VAL A 102 3.69 12.51 -15.72
CA VAL A 102 4.98 11.86 -15.45
C VAL A 102 5.40 10.97 -16.63
N SER A 103 4.48 10.35 -17.37
CA SER A 103 4.80 9.54 -18.55
C SER A 103 5.44 10.35 -19.67
N GLN A 104 5.24 11.68 -19.70
CA GLN A 104 5.90 12.57 -20.68
C GLN A 104 7.43 12.66 -20.46
N LEU A 105 7.95 12.17 -19.33
CA LEU A 105 9.40 12.12 -19.10
C LEU A 105 10.10 11.05 -19.95
N GLY A 106 9.36 10.13 -20.57
CA GLY A 106 9.91 9.05 -21.39
C GLY A 106 10.77 8.06 -20.59
N ILE A 107 10.56 7.96 -19.28
CA ILE A 107 11.28 7.05 -18.40
C ILE A 107 10.52 5.72 -18.35
N GLU A 108 11.20 4.62 -18.66
CA GLU A 108 10.62 3.28 -18.68
C GLU A 108 11.41 2.36 -17.72
N PRO A 109 10.95 2.18 -16.46
CA PRO A 109 11.61 1.29 -15.50
C PRO A 109 11.58 -0.17 -15.95
N GLU A 110 12.69 -0.88 -15.81
CA GLU A 110 12.79 -2.29 -16.21
C GLU A 110 11.88 -3.20 -15.37
N ALA A 111 11.78 -2.95 -14.07
CA ALA A 111 10.87 -3.69 -13.20
C ALA A 111 9.40 -3.55 -13.65
N MET A 112 9.00 -2.38 -14.11
CA MET A 112 7.65 -2.14 -14.62
C MET A 112 7.41 -2.84 -15.95
N LYS A 113 8.38 -2.81 -16.89
CA LYS A 113 8.30 -3.55 -18.14
C LYS A 113 8.09 -5.05 -17.89
N GLN A 114 8.94 -5.66 -17.06
CA GLN A 114 8.83 -7.08 -16.71
C GLN A 114 7.51 -7.43 -16.04
N ALA A 115 7.03 -6.58 -15.12
CA ALA A 115 5.75 -6.80 -14.44
C ALA A 115 4.54 -6.67 -15.38
N LEU A 116 4.68 -5.98 -16.51
CA LEU A 116 3.64 -5.74 -17.49
C LEU A 116 3.78 -6.60 -18.76
N GLU A 117 4.79 -7.48 -18.84
CA GLU A 117 4.97 -8.44 -19.95
C GLU A 117 4.04 -9.66 -19.84
N PHE A 118 2.74 -9.44 -19.96
CA PHE A 118 1.78 -10.57 -19.94
C PHE A 118 1.42 -11.08 -21.33
N GLY A 119 1.80 -10.37 -22.38
CA GLY A 119 1.34 -10.64 -23.72
C GLY A 119 -0.20 -10.55 -23.83
N ARG A 120 -0.79 -11.36 -24.73
CA ARG A 120 -2.24 -11.44 -24.94
C ARG A 120 -2.91 -12.58 -24.14
N ASP A 121 -2.28 -13.08 -23.09
CA ASP A 121 -2.83 -14.15 -22.27
C ASP A 121 -3.85 -13.60 -21.27
N PRO A 122 -5.16 -13.92 -21.40
CA PRO A 122 -6.19 -13.39 -20.50
C PRO A 122 -6.01 -13.82 -19.04
N ALA A 123 -5.45 -14.99 -18.78
CA ALA A 123 -5.22 -15.47 -17.42
C ALA A 123 -4.10 -14.67 -16.75
N LYS A 124 -3.03 -14.39 -17.47
CA LYS A 124 -1.95 -13.52 -16.98
C LYS A 124 -2.43 -12.10 -16.75
N LEU A 125 -3.23 -11.53 -17.66
CA LEU A 125 -3.83 -10.21 -17.47
C LEU A 125 -4.72 -10.16 -16.22
N ALA A 126 -5.62 -11.13 -16.04
CA ALA A 126 -6.48 -11.20 -14.88
C ALA A 126 -5.68 -11.32 -13.57
N PHE A 127 -4.62 -12.13 -13.57
CA PHE A 127 -3.72 -12.29 -12.44
C PHE A 127 -2.96 -11.00 -12.14
N SER A 128 -2.47 -10.30 -13.16
CA SER A 128 -1.76 -9.02 -13.01
C SER A 128 -2.68 -7.92 -12.49
N LEU A 129 -3.92 -7.85 -12.96
CA LEU A 129 -4.92 -6.95 -12.40
C LEU A 129 -5.16 -7.24 -10.91
N PHE A 130 -5.25 -8.52 -10.54
CA PHE A 130 -5.40 -8.88 -9.13
C PHE A 130 -4.18 -8.49 -8.30
N VAL A 131 -2.97 -8.83 -8.73
CA VAL A 131 -1.76 -8.59 -7.94
C VAL A 131 -1.35 -7.13 -7.97
N ILE A 132 -1.25 -6.51 -9.16
CA ILE A 132 -0.68 -5.17 -9.33
C ILE A 132 -1.70 -4.06 -9.06
N ALA A 133 -2.97 -4.27 -9.46
CA ALA A 133 -3.98 -3.22 -9.32
C ALA A 133 -4.82 -3.32 -8.04
N ILE A 134 -4.82 -4.47 -7.35
CA ILE A 134 -5.62 -4.66 -6.14
C ILE A 134 -4.72 -4.98 -4.95
N LEU A 135 -4.00 -6.10 -4.97
CA LEU A 135 -3.26 -6.59 -3.82
C LEU A 135 -2.10 -5.67 -3.42
N ALA A 136 -1.27 -5.25 -4.40
CA ALA A 136 -0.15 -4.36 -4.15
C ALA A 136 -0.61 -3.01 -3.54
N PRO A 137 -1.57 -2.26 -4.14
CA PRO A 137 -2.08 -1.03 -3.53
C PRO A 137 -2.65 -1.23 -2.12
N ILE A 138 -3.38 -2.32 -1.86
CA ILE A 138 -3.89 -2.61 -0.51
C ILE A 138 -2.72 -2.72 0.48
N VAL A 139 -1.72 -3.52 0.16
CA VAL A 139 -0.58 -3.74 1.04
C VAL A 139 0.23 -2.47 1.24
N GLU A 140 0.55 -1.77 0.15
CA GLU A 140 1.36 -0.56 0.19
C GLU A 140 0.66 0.56 0.98
N GLU A 141 -0.63 0.79 0.74
CA GLU A 141 -1.35 1.80 1.52
C GLU A 141 -1.49 1.41 2.99
N LEU A 142 -1.69 0.13 3.31
CA LEU A 142 -1.68 -0.36 4.68
C LEU A 142 -0.33 -0.17 5.37
N VAL A 143 0.77 -0.43 4.67
CA VAL A 143 2.12 -0.27 5.22
C VAL A 143 2.48 1.21 5.38
N PHE A 144 2.34 2.00 4.30
CA PHE A 144 2.85 3.38 4.29
C PHE A 144 1.86 4.37 4.90
N ARG A 145 0.54 4.29 4.60
CA ARG A 145 -0.49 5.24 5.08
C ARG A 145 -1.25 4.72 6.29
N GLY A 146 -1.20 3.40 6.54
CA GLY A 146 -1.72 2.77 7.75
C GLY A 146 -0.68 2.75 8.87
N LEU A 147 0.27 1.82 8.80
CA LEU A 147 1.24 1.57 9.87
C LEU A 147 2.27 2.69 10.04
N LEU A 148 3.03 3.01 8.98
CA LEU A 148 4.11 3.98 9.06
C LEU A 148 3.56 5.39 9.36
N TYR A 149 2.59 5.85 8.58
CA TYR A 149 1.94 7.14 8.80
C TYR A 149 1.32 7.23 10.20
N GLY A 150 0.55 6.22 10.62
CA GLY A 150 -0.11 6.20 11.92
C GLY A 150 0.88 6.26 13.09
N TRP A 151 2.02 5.56 13.00
CA TRP A 151 3.07 5.64 13.99
C TRP A 151 3.74 7.02 14.00
N LEU A 152 4.13 7.56 12.84
CA LEU A 152 4.76 8.87 12.73
C LEU A 152 3.83 9.99 13.25
N GLU A 153 2.55 9.95 12.89
CA GLU A 153 1.54 10.90 13.36
C GLU A 153 1.39 10.84 14.89
N SER A 154 1.37 9.65 15.47
CA SER A 154 1.26 9.45 16.91
C SER A 154 2.50 9.93 17.69
N ARG A 155 3.67 9.95 17.05
CA ARG A 155 4.96 10.26 17.68
C ARG A 155 5.40 11.72 17.47
N TRP A 156 5.03 12.31 16.32
CA TRP A 156 5.44 13.66 15.92
C TRP A 156 4.23 14.49 15.46
N SER A 157 3.95 14.50 14.16
CA SER A 157 2.83 15.27 13.59
C SER A 157 2.35 14.67 12.27
N ALA A 158 1.14 15.07 11.85
CA ALA A 158 0.57 14.68 10.56
C ALA A 158 1.43 15.16 9.37
N SER A 159 2.10 16.31 9.48
CA SER A 159 2.99 16.81 8.44
C SER A 159 4.26 15.97 8.30
N VAL A 160 4.87 15.55 9.43
CA VAL A 160 6.01 14.62 9.41
C VAL A 160 5.58 13.27 8.86
N ALA A 161 4.43 12.76 9.29
CA ALA A 161 3.87 11.51 8.80
C ALA A 161 3.65 11.55 7.28
N PHE A 162 3.05 12.63 6.77
CA PHE A 162 2.85 12.86 5.35
C PHE A 162 4.18 12.82 4.57
N LEU A 163 5.15 13.64 4.97
CA LEU A 163 6.42 13.77 4.25
C LEU A 163 7.21 12.45 4.26
N VAL A 164 7.42 11.87 5.45
CA VAL A 164 8.26 10.69 5.62
C VAL A 164 7.61 9.46 4.98
N SER A 165 6.29 9.24 5.13
CA SER A 165 5.63 8.09 4.52
C SER A 165 5.56 8.18 3.00
N SER A 166 5.46 9.39 2.42
CA SER A 166 5.48 9.61 0.98
C SER A 166 6.85 9.32 0.37
N LEU A 167 7.92 9.78 1.02
CA LEU A 167 9.30 9.51 0.60
C LEU A 167 9.67 8.03 0.78
N ALA A 168 9.28 7.42 1.90
CA ALA A 168 9.52 6.00 2.15
C ALA A 168 8.80 5.10 1.12
N PHE A 169 7.58 5.46 0.74
CA PHE A 169 6.84 4.79 -0.33
C PHE A 169 7.59 4.81 -1.66
N ALA A 170 8.06 5.99 -2.08
CA ALA A 170 8.82 6.12 -3.32
C ALA A 170 10.15 5.34 -3.24
N ALA A 171 10.89 5.47 -2.14
CA ALA A 171 12.17 4.79 -1.93
C ALA A 171 12.05 3.25 -1.93
N ALA A 172 10.89 2.70 -1.53
CA ALA A 172 10.64 1.26 -1.53
C ALA A 172 10.58 0.64 -2.94
N HIS A 173 10.53 1.43 -4.00
CA HIS A 173 10.57 0.95 -5.38
C HIS A 173 12.00 0.62 -5.88
N TRP A 174 13.04 0.96 -5.12
CA TRP A 174 14.46 0.58 -5.31
C TRP A 174 15.12 1.05 -6.61
N GLU A 175 14.45 0.97 -7.75
CA GLU A 175 14.95 1.39 -9.05
C GLU A 175 14.86 2.92 -9.18
N PRO A 176 15.98 3.65 -9.41
CA PRO A 176 15.97 5.12 -9.48
C PRO A 176 14.99 5.68 -10.52
N ALA A 177 14.89 5.03 -11.68
CA ALA A 177 13.94 5.41 -12.72
C ALA A 177 12.48 5.30 -12.22
N HIS A 178 12.15 4.21 -11.53
CA HIS A 178 10.82 4.01 -10.97
C HIS A 178 10.52 4.99 -9.82
N ILE A 179 11.51 5.26 -8.95
CA ILE A 179 11.37 6.24 -7.86
C ILE A 179 10.95 7.60 -8.39
N ILE A 180 11.58 8.10 -9.48
CA ILE A 180 11.25 9.40 -10.09
C ILE A 180 9.78 9.45 -10.50
N LEU A 181 9.25 8.38 -11.09
CA LEU A 181 7.85 8.31 -11.53
C LEU A 181 6.86 8.23 -10.37
N VAL A 182 7.26 7.56 -9.28
CA VAL A 182 6.37 7.26 -8.13
C VAL A 182 6.37 8.38 -7.09
N VAL A 183 7.41 9.22 -7.01
CA VAL A 183 7.47 10.34 -6.04
C VAL A 183 6.23 11.23 -6.11
N PRO A 184 5.78 11.77 -7.26
CA PRO A 184 4.58 12.61 -7.32
C PRO A 184 3.30 11.90 -6.88
N LEU A 185 3.15 10.62 -7.24
CA LEU A 185 2.03 9.77 -6.81
C LEU A 185 2.09 9.50 -5.29
N GLY A 186 3.28 9.21 -4.76
CA GLY A 186 3.50 9.04 -3.33
C GLY A 186 3.06 10.26 -2.51
N PHE A 187 3.39 11.45 -2.98
CA PHE A 187 2.93 12.70 -2.36
C PHE A 187 1.42 12.91 -2.51
N LEU A 188 0.83 12.59 -3.67
CA LEU A 188 -0.62 12.68 -3.86
C LEU A 188 -1.37 11.75 -2.89
N PHE A 189 -0.96 10.49 -2.79
CA PHE A 189 -1.60 9.53 -1.89
C PHE A 189 -1.42 9.92 -0.40
N GLY A 190 -0.22 10.38 -0.02
CA GLY A 190 0.04 10.93 1.31
C GLY A 190 -0.82 12.16 1.62
N TRP A 191 -0.99 13.07 0.65
CA TRP A 191 -1.83 14.24 0.78
C TRP A 191 -3.31 13.88 0.93
N LEU A 192 -3.82 12.91 0.16
CA LEU A 192 -5.18 12.39 0.32
C LEU A 192 -5.38 11.83 1.74
N ARG A 193 -4.42 11.06 2.26
CA ARG A 193 -4.45 10.55 3.64
C ARG A 193 -4.47 11.68 4.68
N LEU A 194 -3.62 12.67 4.51
CA LEU A 194 -3.52 13.84 5.38
C LEU A 194 -4.83 14.65 5.41
N ARG A 195 -5.41 14.94 4.23
CA ARG A 195 -6.58 15.82 4.10
C ARG A 195 -7.89 15.16 4.52
N THR A 196 -7.99 13.86 4.38
CA THR A 196 -9.24 13.12 4.64
C THR A 196 -9.22 12.37 5.97
N ASN A 197 -8.05 12.20 6.58
CA ASN A 197 -7.83 11.30 7.71
C ASN A 197 -8.38 9.88 7.47
N SER A 198 -8.45 9.47 6.19
CA SER A 198 -8.99 8.20 5.72
C SER A 198 -8.03 7.49 4.78
N LEU A 199 -7.98 6.16 4.86
CA LEU A 199 -7.18 5.32 3.96
C LEU A 199 -7.89 5.04 2.63
N TRP A 200 -9.22 5.21 2.58
CA TRP A 200 -10.00 4.92 1.38
C TRP A 200 -9.61 5.74 0.15
N PRO A 201 -9.46 7.08 0.22
CA PRO A 201 -9.13 7.87 -0.96
C PRO A 201 -7.77 7.53 -1.59
N PRO A 202 -6.66 7.42 -0.83
CA PRO A 202 -5.39 7.03 -1.43
C PRO A 202 -5.42 5.60 -1.96
N LEU A 203 -6.07 4.66 -1.26
CA LEU A 203 -6.20 3.28 -1.72
C LEU A 203 -6.94 3.17 -3.06
N ILE A 204 -8.10 3.84 -3.19
CA ILE A 204 -8.89 3.80 -4.43
C ILE A 204 -8.14 4.53 -5.57
N ALA A 205 -7.48 5.65 -5.27
CA ALA A 205 -6.68 6.38 -6.24
C ALA A 205 -5.49 5.55 -6.75
N HIS A 206 -4.81 4.85 -5.86
CA HIS A 206 -3.68 3.99 -6.17
C HIS A 206 -4.13 2.77 -7.00
N ALA A 207 -5.16 2.07 -6.56
CA ALA A 207 -5.71 0.91 -7.28
C ALA A 207 -6.20 1.28 -8.69
N ALA A 208 -6.88 2.42 -8.84
CA ALA A 208 -7.34 2.90 -10.14
C ALA A 208 -6.15 3.25 -11.06
N ASN A 209 -5.11 3.92 -10.52
CA ASN A 209 -3.90 4.24 -11.26
C ASN A 209 -3.21 2.99 -11.80
N ASN A 210 -2.98 2.01 -10.94
CA ASN A 210 -2.32 0.76 -11.32
C ASN A 210 -3.18 -0.08 -12.27
N GLY A 211 -4.51 -0.09 -12.06
CA GLY A 211 -5.44 -0.77 -12.96
C GLY A 211 -5.39 -0.20 -14.38
N VAL A 212 -5.38 1.12 -14.52
CA VAL A 212 -5.24 1.77 -15.83
C VAL A 212 -3.88 1.46 -16.45
N ALA A 213 -2.79 1.47 -15.68
CA ALA A 213 -1.46 1.12 -16.19
C ALA A 213 -1.39 -0.31 -16.74
N VAL A 214 -1.95 -1.30 -16.00
CA VAL A 214 -2.03 -2.70 -16.45
C VAL A 214 -2.87 -2.83 -17.72
N LEU A 215 -4.04 -2.18 -17.77
CA LEU A 215 -4.89 -2.22 -18.95
C LEU A 215 -4.26 -1.51 -20.16
N ALA A 216 -3.60 -0.39 -19.96
CA ALA A 216 -2.88 0.31 -21.02
C ALA A 216 -1.77 -0.55 -21.61
N ALA A 217 -0.97 -1.22 -20.77
CA ALA A 217 0.06 -2.15 -21.22
C ALA A 217 -0.50 -3.33 -22.03
N ALA A 218 -1.66 -3.87 -21.61
CA ALA A 218 -2.31 -4.97 -22.31
C ALA A 218 -2.94 -4.57 -23.67
N LEU A 219 -3.33 -3.31 -23.84
CA LEU A 219 -4.01 -2.84 -25.04
C LEU A 219 -3.07 -2.17 -26.04
N LEU A 220 -1.96 -1.58 -25.58
CA LEU A 220 -1.05 -0.78 -26.40
C LEU A 220 0.31 -1.43 -26.62
N GLY A 221 0.67 -2.47 -25.82
CA GLY A 221 1.85 -3.31 -25.98
C GLY A 221 1.53 -4.55 -26.78
#